data_48bf5062bee4b44eddd2f6557e8d2b31
#
_entry.id   48bf5062bee4b44eddd2f6557e8d2b31
#
_cell.length_a   1.000
_cell.length_b   1.000
_cell.length_c   1.000
_cell.angle_alpha   90.00
_cell.angle_beta   90.00
_cell.angle_gamma   90.00
#
_symmetry.space_group_name_H-M   'P 1'
#
loop_
_entity.id
_entity.type
_entity.pdbx_description
1 polymer ?
#
loop_
_entity_poly.entity_id
_entity_poly.type
_entity_poly.pdbx_seq_one_letter_code
_entity_poly.pdbx_strand_id
1 'polypeptide(L)'
;MHIVYVTREYPPSKRGGGIASYVKEMAYAMHELGHQVTVIAASDDTRQQSDKMDNGIRIIRLKGGDFVIRGVEKASLYHRFRFLYRFLSYRKAIVKIIRNLGNIDVIEVPEYGAEGYFLKKIDIPVITRLHTPAMFDRNSLGIVKYRGLNKVFVWTGRKELSLIKKSQYLSSCSQALADWTEANLHVEKSRIKVIYNPVSFPQNLSLNKINEAQGNSVKPSIVFVGTISDVKGCNDLFEAGQILAKRKVDFDMFLYGKMGEYAQRLKLKENTNPWFHVMGKVDREQVFGIYQQATVVCFPSWWDNMPMVCLEAMGVGAVVLGSSSGGMSEIIENGKNGYLIEPHNPQKLADKLLELLQLNADQRKMISENAKQRIMTHFEKSVVLDQMVNYYHDVIRDYKK
;
A
#
# COMPACT_ATOMS: atom_id res chain seq x y z
N MET A 1 -11.67 -8.85 22.34
CA MET A 1 -11.06 -9.95 21.57
C MET A 1 -9.54 -9.92 21.76
N HIS A 2 -8.89 -11.08 21.66
CA HIS A 2 -7.44 -11.17 21.47
C HIS A 2 -7.13 -11.38 19.99
N ILE A 3 -6.58 -10.36 19.34
CA ILE A 3 -6.29 -10.31 17.91
C ILE A 3 -4.79 -10.51 17.74
N VAL A 4 -4.39 -11.44 16.87
CA VAL A 4 -2.98 -11.69 16.56
C VAL A 4 -2.70 -11.33 15.10
N TYR A 5 -1.84 -10.33 14.89
CA TYR A 5 -1.32 -9.99 13.57
C TYR A 5 -0.01 -10.74 13.31
N VAL A 6 0.06 -11.46 12.21
CA VAL A 6 1.29 -12.11 11.75
C VAL A 6 1.79 -11.37 10.51
N THR A 7 3.00 -10.85 10.55
CA THR A 7 3.58 -10.12 9.41
C THR A 7 5.09 -10.26 9.40
N ARG A 8 5.72 -10.20 8.22
CA ARG A 8 7.19 -10.18 8.18
C ARG A 8 7.78 -8.81 8.47
N GLU A 9 7.01 -7.77 8.26
CA GLU A 9 7.44 -6.37 8.37
C GLU A 9 6.58 -5.65 9.39
N TYR A 10 7.20 -5.14 10.44
CA TYR A 10 6.54 -4.30 11.45
C TYR A 10 7.51 -3.22 11.94
N PRO A 11 7.15 -1.93 11.95
CA PRO A 11 8.03 -0.86 12.40
C PRO A 11 8.39 -0.95 13.90
N PRO A 12 9.57 -0.44 14.32
CA PRO A 12 10.66 -0.02 13.46
C PRO A 12 11.32 -1.22 12.76
N SER A 13 11.50 -1.13 11.44
CA SER A 13 12.16 -2.16 10.64
C SER A 13 12.86 -1.52 9.45
N LYS A 14 14.02 -2.09 9.07
CA LYS A 14 14.72 -1.73 7.82
C LYS A 14 13.92 -2.08 6.56
N ARG A 15 12.96 -2.98 6.73
CA ARG A 15 11.97 -3.37 5.74
C ARG A 15 10.69 -2.63 6.08
N GLY A 16 10.17 -1.87 5.15
CA GLY A 16 8.94 -1.13 5.34
C GLY A 16 8.20 -0.98 4.02
N GLY A 17 6.90 -1.04 4.07
CA GLY A 17 6.02 -0.91 2.92
C GLY A 17 4.58 -0.74 3.38
N GLY A 18 3.64 -0.78 2.44
CA GLY A 18 2.21 -0.59 2.73
C GLY A 18 1.66 -1.60 3.74
N ILE A 19 2.11 -2.87 3.69
CA ILE A 19 1.68 -3.91 4.65
C ILE A 19 2.13 -3.55 6.07
N ALA A 20 3.40 -3.14 6.23
CA ALA A 20 3.94 -2.76 7.53
C ALA A 20 3.19 -1.57 8.16
N SER A 21 2.86 -0.57 7.34
CA SER A 21 2.09 0.61 7.76
C SER A 21 0.67 0.23 8.13
N TYR A 22 0.00 -0.60 7.32
CA TYR A 22 -1.33 -1.11 7.59
C TYR A 22 -1.39 -1.88 8.91
N VAL A 23 -0.52 -2.88 9.11
CA VAL A 23 -0.53 -3.70 10.33
C VAL A 23 -0.25 -2.84 11.56
N LYS A 24 0.66 -1.87 11.47
CA LYS A 24 0.90 -0.93 12.57
C LYS A 24 -0.35 -0.14 12.92
N GLU A 25 -0.96 0.50 11.93
CA GLU A 25 -2.16 1.32 12.12
C GLU A 25 -3.30 0.48 12.73
N MET A 26 -3.55 -0.71 12.20
CA MET A 26 -4.58 -1.61 12.70
C MET A 26 -4.30 -2.10 14.12
N ALA A 27 -3.06 -2.45 14.43
CA ALA A 27 -2.69 -2.93 15.76
C ALA A 27 -2.94 -1.86 16.84
N TYR A 28 -2.52 -0.61 16.59
CA TYR A 28 -2.79 0.51 17.50
C TYR A 28 -4.28 0.81 17.61
N ALA A 29 -4.97 0.86 16.48
CA ALA A 29 -6.39 1.16 16.45
C ALA A 29 -7.24 0.12 17.20
N MET A 30 -6.96 -1.17 17.01
CA MET A 30 -7.65 -2.24 17.74
C MET A 30 -7.33 -2.22 19.23
N HIS A 31 -6.10 -1.84 19.61
CA HIS A 31 -5.75 -1.66 21.03
C HIS A 31 -6.50 -0.47 21.65
N GLU A 32 -6.60 0.66 20.95
CA GLU A 32 -7.38 1.84 21.37
C GLU A 32 -8.87 1.51 21.58
N LEU A 33 -9.41 0.56 20.80
CA LEU A 33 -10.78 0.04 20.99
C LEU A 33 -10.92 -0.96 22.15
N GLY A 34 -9.87 -1.18 22.95
CA GLY A 34 -9.88 -2.06 24.13
C GLY A 34 -9.65 -3.53 23.81
N HIS A 35 -9.18 -3.88 22.60
CA HIS A 35 -8.82 -5.25 22.27
C HIS A 35 -7.41 -5.59 22.74
N GLN A 36 -7.19 -6.84 23.13
CA GLN A 36 -5.83 -7.36 23.33
C GLN A 36 -5.19 -7.60 21.97
N VAL A 37 -4.00 -7.05 21.75
CA VAL A 37 -3.31 -7.15 20.45
C VAL A 37 -1.91 -7.73 20.63
N THR A 38 -1.59 -8.73 19.81
CA THR A 38 -0.24 -9.28 19.69
C THR A 38 0.20 -9.24 18.24
N VAL A 39 1.42 -8.72 18.00
CA VAL A 39 2.04 -8.72 16.66
C VAL A 39 3.20 -9.71 16.65
N ILE A 40 3.16 -10.68 15.74
CA ILE A 40 4.27 -11.59 15.47
C ILE A 40 4.95 -11.14 14.17
N ALA A 41 6.18 -10.66 14.28
CA ALA A 41 6.93 -10.11 13.16
C ALA A 41 8.31 -10.76 13.00
N ALA A 42 8.98 -10.50 11.88
CA ALA A 42 10.37 -10.89 11.75
C ALA A 42 11.30 -9.86 12.38
N SER A 43 12.39 -10.36 12.97
CA SER A 43 13.50 -9.51 13.42
C SER A 43 14.33 -9.01 12.22
N ASP A 44 14.82 -7.78 12.28
CA ASP A 44 15.81 -7.27 11.34
C ASP A 44 17.18 -7.91 11.55
N ASP A 45 17.50 -8.29 12.80
CA ASP A 45 18.62 -9.15 13.10
C ASP A 45 18.18 -10.62 13.11
N THR A 46 18.65 -11.38 12.14
CA THR A 46 18.27 -12.79 11.98
C THR A 46 18.77 -13.71 13.08
N ARG A 47 19.62 -13.23 13.99
CA ARG A 47 20.18 -13.97 15.13
C ARG A 47 19.42 -13.72 16.42
N GLN A 48 18.70 -12.60 16.50
CA GLN A 48 18.02 -12.15 17.71
C GLN A 48 16.50 -12.34 17.62
N GLN A 49 15.93 -12.69 18.75
CA GLN A 49 14.50 -12.71 18.98
C GLN A 49 14.19 -11.73 20.10
N SER A 50 13.05 -11.08 20.03
CA SER A 50 12.58 -10.20 21.12
C SER A 50 11.09 -10.39 21.36
N ASP A 51 10.68 -10.14 22.60
CA ASP A 51 9.30 -10.11 23.05
C ASP A 51 9.17 -8.88 23.96
N LYS A 52 8.46 -7.86 23.51
CA LYS A 52 8.39 -6.55 24.17
C LYS A 52 6.97 -5.99 24.07
N MET A 53 6.62 -5.19 25.09
CA MET A 53 5.44 -4.33 25.02
C MET A 53 5.81 -2.98 24.38
N ASP A 54 4.94 -2.49 23.50
CA ASP A 54 5.01 -1.16 22.90
C ASP A 54 3.62 -0.53 22.94
N ASN A 55 3.44 0.48 23.78
CA ASN A 55 2.15 1.15 24.00
C ASN A 55 0.96 0.18 24.19
N GLY A 56 1.14 -0.84 25.04
CA GLY A 56 0.08 -1.82 25.33
C GLY A 56 -0.03 -2.98 24.32
N ILE A 57 0.70 -2.95 23.22
CA ILE A 57 0.72 -4.00 22.20
C ILE A 57 1.93 -4.91 22.44
N ARG A 58 1.72 -6.23 22.50
CA ARG A 58 2.82 -7.19 22.60
C ARG A 58 3.43 -7.45 21.22
N ILE A 59 4.71 -7.17 21.06
CA ILE A 59 5.45 -7.34 19.80
C ILE A 59 6.50 -8.44 19.96
N ILE A 60 6.28 -9.56 19.27
CA ILE A 60 7.18 -10.71 19.25
C ILE A 60 7.92 -10.72 17.91
N ARG A 61 9.23 -10.47 17.93
CA ARG A 61 10.07 -10.51 16.73
C ARG A 61 10.87 -11.81 16.69
N LEU A 62 10.60 -12.62 15.66
CA LEU A 62 11.22 -13.92 15.46
C LEU A 62 12.52 -13.78 14.67
N LYS A 63 13.54 -14.50 15.10
CA LYS A 63 14.81 -14.66 14.37
C LYS A 63 14.61 -15.51 13.12
N GLY A 64 15.49 -15.36 12.13
CA GLY A 64 15.48 -16.14 10.90
C GLY A 64 14.64 -15.52 9.80
N GLY A 65 14.10 -16.35 8.94
CA GLY A 65 13.32 -15.94 7.77
C GLY A 65 14.06 -16.14 6.45
N ASP A 66 13.30 -16.47 5.43
CA ASP A 66 13.77 -16.74 4.05
C ASP A 66 14.12 -15.46 3.29
N PHE A 67 13.42 -14.37 3.59
CA PHE A 67 13.54 -13.06 2.94
C PHE A 67 14.86 -12.33 3.20
N VAL A 68 15.71 -12.86 4.09
CA VAL A 68 17.03 -12.29 4.39
C VAL A 68 18.12 -12.81 3.44
N ILE A 69 17.83 -13.84 2.66
CA ILE A 69 18.78 -14.41 1.72
C ILE A 69 18.77 -13.56 0.46
N ARG A 70 19.77 -12.68 0.33
CA ARG A 70 20.02 -11.91 -0.90
C ARG A 70 20.80 -12.75 -1.90
N GLY A 71 20.66 -12.48 -3.20
CA GLY A 71 21.46 -13.11 -4.25
C GLY A 71 21.09 -14.54 -4.60
N VAL A 72 19.87 -14.98 -4.31
CA VAL A 72 19.38 -16.33 -4.65
C VAL A 72 19.23 -16.54 -6.16
N GLU A 73 19.40 -15.51 -6.97
CA GLU A 73 19.26 -15.52 -8.44
C GLU A 73 20.25 -16.44 -9.14
N LYS A 74 21.46 -16.59 -8.60
CA LYS A 74 22.50 -17.53 -9.07
C LYS A 74 22.75 -18.67 -8.09
N ALA A 75 21.72 -19.09 -7.35
CA ALA A 75 21.88 -19.95 -6.20
C ALA A 75 22.24 -21.39 -6.56
N SER A 76 23.35 -21.86 -5.99
CA SER A 76 23.69 -23.27 -5.90
C SER A 76 22.60 -24.07 -5.17
N LEU A 77 22.63 -25.39 -5.30
CA LEU A 77 21.74 -26.30 -4.56
C LEU A 77 21.74 -26.02 -3.05
N TYR A 78 22.91 -25.73 -2.47
CA TYR A 78 23.06 -25.36 -1.06
C TYR A 78 22.21 -24.12 -0.68
N HIS A 79 22.23 -23.07 -1.48
CA HIS A 79 21.44 -21.85 -1.21
C HIS A 79 19.93 -22.12 -1.30
N ARG A 80 19.49 -23.01 -2.20
CA ARG A 80 18.09 -23.41 -2.32
C ARG A 80 17.63 -24.22 -1.09
N PHE A 81 18.44 -25.16 -0.61
CA PHE A 81 18.16 -25.89 0.63
C PHE A 81 18.11 -24.96 1.83
N ARG A 82 19.06 -24.06 1.95
CA ARG A 82 19.10 -23.05 3.03
C ARG A 82 17.86 -22.15 3.00
N PHE A 83 17.41 -21.74 1.82
CA PHE A 83 16.18 -20.97 1.65
C PHE A 83 14.96 -21.79 2.12
N LEU A 84 14.80 -23.00 1.63
CA LEU A 84 13.70 -23.88 2.00
C LEU A 84 13.67 -24.15 3.51
N TYR A 85 14.81 -24.45 4.10
CA TYR A 85 14.93 -24.64 5.54
C TYR A 85 14.46 -23.39 6.31
N ARG A 86 14.90 -22.21 5.92
CA ARG A 86 14.49 -20.95 6.57
C ARG A 86 13.01 -20.65 6.36
N PHE A 87 12.49 -20.88 5.16
CA PHE A 87 11.07 -20.74 4.89
C PHE A 87 10.22 -21.60 5.83
N LEU A 88 10.56 -22.88 5.95
CA LEU A 88 9.80 -23.82 6.78
C LEU A 88 10.00 -23.56 8.28
N SER A 89 11.24 -23.35 8.73
CA SER A 89 11.54 -23.17 10.15
C SER A 89 10.91 -21.89 10.71
N TYR A 90 10.94 -20.78 9.97
CA TYR A 90 10.33 -19.52 10.39
C TYR A 90 8.81 -19.67 10.57
N ARG A 91 8.13 -20.26 9.60
CA ARG A 91 6.66 -20.44 9.66
C ARG A 91 6.24 -21.48 10.71
N LYS A 92 7.07 -22.49 10.99
CA LYS A 92 6.86 -23.40 12.12
C LYS A 92 7.05 -22.67 13.46
N ALA A 93 8.00 -21.75 13.56
CA ALA A 93 8.20 -20.92 14.75
C ALA A 93 6.98 -20.03 15.03
N ILE A 94 6.37 -19.44 13.99
CA ILE A 94 5.10 -18.70 14.13
C ILE A 94 4.02 -19.58 14.77
N VAL A 95 3.79 -20.80 14.26
CA VAL A 95 2.80 -21.73 14.80
C VAL A 95 3.12 -22.08 16.27
N LYS A 96 4.40 -22.30 16.60
CA LYS A 96 4.81 -22.59 17.97
C LYS A 96 4.49 -21.43 18.93
N ILE A 97 4.76 -20.19 18.53
CA ILE A 97 4.42 -19.00 19.34
C ILE A 97 2.91 -18.90 19.53
N ILE A 98 2.14 -19.04 18.46
CA ILE A 98 0.66 -18.95 18.52
C ILE A 98 0.09 -19.97 19.50
N ARG A 99 0.56 -21.23 19.48
CA ARG A 99 0.13 -22.27 20.42
C ARG A 99 0.46 -21.94 21.88
N ASN A 100 1.52 -21.19 22.11
CA ASN A 100 1.94 -20.80 23.47
C ASN A 100 1.26 -19.52 23.97
N LEU A 101 0.63 -18.73 23.10
CA LEU A 101 -0.07 -17.49 23.52
C LEU A 101 -1.38 -17.76 24.26
N GLY A 102 -2.10 -18.82 23.91
CA GLY A 102 -3.43 -19.15 24.46
C GLY A 102 -4.48 -18.07 24.18
N ASN A 103 -5.75 -18.42 24.34
CA ASN A 103 -6.91 -17.51 24.31
C ASN A 103 -6.91 -16.48 23.14
N ILE A 104 -6.58 -16.93 21.94
CA ILE A 104 -6.63 -16.11 20.73
C ILE A 104 -8.00 -16.26 20.08
N ASP A 105 -8.65 -15.14 19.79
CA ASP A 105 -9.96 -15.14 19.12
C ASP A 105 -9.85 -15.18 17.61
N VAL A 106 -8.87 -14.45 17.02
CA VAL A 106 -8.68 -14.36 15.58
C VAL A 106 -7.23 -14.04 15.22
N ILE A 107 -6.77 -14.56 14.09
CA ILE A 107 -5.46 -14.26 13.51
C ILE A 107 -5.66 -13.60 12.16
N GLU A 108 -4.97 -12.49 11.91
CA GLU A 108 -4.85 -11.90 10.58
C GLU A 108 -3.42 -12.03 10.07
N VAL A 109 -3.29 -12.47 8.81
CA VAL A 109 -2.00 -12.66 8.15
C VAL A 109 -2.08 -12.20 6.70
N PRO A 110 -1.10 -11.43 6.16
CA PRO A 110 -1.06 -11.11 4.74
C PRO A 110 -0.77 -12.37 3.90
N GLU A 111 -1.27 -12.39 2.69
CA GLU A 111 -0.90 -13.42 1.72
C GLU A 111 0.59 -13.36 1.35
N TYR A 112 1.13 -12.13 1.31
CA TYR A 112 2.50 -11.85 0.88
C TYR A 112 3.53 -12.60 1.73
N GLY A 113 4.40 -13.35 1.06
CA GLY A 113 5.38 -14.19 1.72
C GLY A 113 4.83 -15.53 2.22
N ALA A 114 3.53 -15.79 2.12
CA ALA A 114 2.85 -16.99 2.62
C ALA A 114 3.18 -17.31 4.09
N GLU A 115 3.17 -16.30 4.97
CA GLU A 115 3.51 -16.48 6.39
C GLU A 115 2.49 -17.35 7.12
N GLY A 116 1.22 -17.31 6.68
CA GLY A 116 0.15 -18.18 7.15
C GLY A 116 0.20 -19.63 6.67
N TYR A 117 1.23 -20.08 5.96
CA TYR A 117 1.26 -21.39 5.27
C TYR A 117 0.93 -22.58 6.15
N PHE A 118 1.32 -22.56 7.43
CA PHE A 118 1.03 -23.63 8.40
C PHE A 118 -0.11 -23.30 9.37
N LEU A 119 -0.69 -22.11 9.33
CA LEU A 119 -1.74 -21.69 10.28
C LEU A 119 -3.04 -22.49 10.11
N LYS A 120 -3.30 -23.04 8.94
CA LYS A 120 -4.44 -23.96 8.72
C LYS A 120 -4.46 -25.21 9.61
N LYS A 121 -3.38 -25.46 10.39
CA LYS A 121 -3.24 -26.61 11.30
C LYS A 121 -3.55 -26.25 12.76
N ILE A 122 -3.96 -25.02 13.03
CA ILE A 122 -4.34 -24.55 14.36
C ILE A 122 -5.85 -24.39 14.44
N ASP A 123 -6.39 -24.60 15.61
CA ASP A 123 -7.81 -24.49 15.89
C ASP A 123 -8.16 -23.05 16.34
N ILE A 124 -7.94 -22.12 15.44
CA ILE A 124 -8.19 -20.68 15.60
C ILE A 124 -8.54 -20.11 14.23
N PRO A 125 -9.57 -19.27 14.09
CA PRO A 125 -9.91 -18.68 12.81
C PRO A 125 -8.77 -17.77 12.29
N VAL A 126 -8.41 -17.98 11.00
CA VAL A 126 -7.35 -17.26 10.33
C VAL A 126 -7.91 -16.52 9.13
N ILE A 127 -7.79 -15.22 9.14
CA ILE A 127 -8.11 -14.33 8.02
C ILE A 127 -6.84 -14.10 7.21
N THR A 128 -6.86 -14.42 5.91
CA THR A 128 -5.79 -14.04 5.00
C THR A 128 -6.17 -12.72 4.32
N ARG A 129 -5.40 -11.66 4.62
CA ARG A 129 -5.63 -10.34 4.03
C ARG A 129 -4.81 -10.16 2.76
N LEU A 130 -5.51 -9.80 1.69
CA LEU A 130 -4.92 -9.58 0.37
C LEU A 130 -4.37 -8.15 0.25
N HIS A 131 -3.08 -8.04 -0.08
CA HIS A 131 -2.39 -6.78 -0.32
C HIS A 131 -1.85 -6.64 -1.75
N THR A 132 -1.31 -7.61 -2.32
CA THR A 132 -0.93 -7.85 -3.73
C THR A 132 0.04 -9.01 -3.78
N PRO A 133 -0.35 -10.17 -4.27
CA PRO A 133 0.53 -11.33 -4.37
C PRO A 133 1.77 -11.05 -5.23
N ALA A 134 2.92 -11.62 -4.88
CA ALA A 134 4.15 -11.44 -5.64
C ALA A 134 4.04 -11.90 -7.11
N MET A 135 3.11 -12.83 -7.39
CA MET A 135 2.83 -13.32 -8.74
C MET A 135 1.81 -12.48 -9.52
N PHE A 136 1.35 -11.36 -8.99
CA PHE A 136 0.51 -10.41 -9.71
C PHE A 136 1.32 -9.71 -10.81
N ASP A 137 0.89 -9.80 -12.05
CA ASP A 137 1.50 -9.11 -13.18
C ASP A 137 0.77 -7.78 -13.45
N ARG A 138 1.44 -6.66 -13.16
CA ARG A 138 0.86 -5.32 -13.33
C ARG A 138 0.62 -4.92 -14.79
N ASN A 139 1.33 -5.56 -15.73
CA ASN A 139 1.20 -5.23 -17.15
C ASN A 139 0.03 -5.99 -17.80
N SER A 140 -0.07 -7.30 -17.51
CA SER A 140 -1.11 -8.13 -18.11
C SER A 140 -2.35 -8.29 -17.24
N LEU A 141 -2.33 -7.78 -16.00
CA LEU A 141 -3.32 -8.02 -14.95
C LEU A 141 -3.60 -9.52 -14.73
N GLY A 142 -2.62 -10.35 -15.01
CA GLY A 142 -2.68 -11.78 -14.87
C GLY A 142 -1.71 -12.31 -13.83
N ILE A 143 -1.35 -13.59 -13.97
CA ILE A 143 -0.29 -14.21 -13.17
C ILE A 143 1.02 -14.17 -13.95
N VAL A 144 2.09 -13.72 -13.29
CA VAL A 144 3.44 -13.63 -13.87
C VAL A 144 3.84 -14.94 -14.53
N LYS A 145 4.17 -14.89 -15.82
CA LYS A 145 4.66 -16.03 -16.60
C LYS A 145 6.12 -16.33 -16.26
N TYR A 146 6.44 -17.60 -16.07
CA TYR A 146 7.70 -18.11 -15.49
C TYR A 146 8.99 -17.81 -16.27
N ARG A 147 8.98 -17.35 -17.49
CA ARG A 147 10.19 -17.22 -18.34
C ARG A 147 11.21 -16.23 -17.73
N GLY A 148 12.41 -16.75 -17.38
CA GLY A 148 13.56 -15.94 -16.94
C GLY A 148 13.54 -15.49 -15.46
N LEU A 149 12.51 -15.81 -14.68
CA LEU A 149 12.40 -15.39 -13.29
C LEU A 149 13.17 -16.31 -12.34
N ASN A 150 13.55 -15.74 -11.20
CA ASN A 150 14.15 -16.47 -10.08
C ASN A 150 13.22 -17.59 -9.59
N LYS A 151 13.73 -18.86 -9.62
CA LYS A 151 12.96 -20.04 -9.21
C LYS A 151 12.44 -19.96 -7.77
N VAL A 152 13.17 -19.30 -6.87
CA VAL A 152 12.77 -19.10 -5.47
C VAL A 152 11.62 -18.13 -5.37
N PHE A 153 11.68 -17.02 -6.10
CA PHE A 153 10.59 -16.04 -6.19
C PHE A 153 9.29 -16.72 -6.67
N VAL A 154 9.37 -17.46 -7.78
CA VAL A 154 8.21 -18.19 -8.32
C VAL A 154 7.68 -19.22 -7.34
N TRP A 155 8.58 -19.96 -6.65
CA TRP A 155 8.15 -20.95 -5.68
C TRP A 155 7.42 -20.32 -4.49
N THR A 156 7.95 -19.22 -3.94
CA THR A 156 7.30 -18.47 -2.84
C THR A 156 5.97 -17.90 -3.30
N GLY A 157 5.92 -17.24 -4.46
CA GLY A 157 4.69 -16.69 -5.00
C GLY A 157 3.61 -17.75 -5.25
N ARG A 158 3.98 -18.97 -5.70
CA ARG A 158 3.03 -20.08 -5.78
C ARG A 158 2.50 -20.51 -4.41
N LYS A 159 3.30 -20.38 -3.33
CA LYS A 159 2.82 -20.63 -1.97
C LYS A 159 1.84 -19.55 -1.49
N GLU A 160 2.06 -18.30 -1.88
CA GLU A 160 1.11 -17.21 -1.66
C GLU A 160 -0.24 -17.51 -2.34
N LEU A 161 -0.23 -17.82 -3.65
CA LEU A 161 -1.43 -18.19 -4.38
C LEU A 161 -2.13 -19.42 -3.78
N SER A 162 -1.35 -20.41 -3.34
CA SER A 162 -1.90 -21.60 -2.65
C SER A 162 -2.51 -21.27 -1.29
N LEU A 163 -1.93 -20.30 -0.56
CA LEU A 163 -2.49 -19.81 0.71
C LEU A 163 -3.85 -19.16 0.45
N ILE A 164 -3.94 -18.24 -0.51
CA ILE A 164 -5.19 -17.57 -0.88
C ILE A 164 -6.28 -18.61 -1.21
N LYS A 165 -6.00 -19.55 -2.12
CA LYS A 165 -6.97 -20.59 -2.53
C LYS A 165 -7.50 -21.42 -1.37
N LYS A 166 -6.66 -21.70 -0.36
CA LYS A 166 -6.96 -22.58 0.77
C LYS A 166 -7.48 -21.87 2.00
N SER A 167 -7.44 -20.55 2.03
CA SER A 167 -7.95 -19.76 3.15
C SER A 167 -9.47 -19.80 3.17
N GLN A 168 -10.03 -20.11 4.32
CA GLN A 168 -11.48 -20.09 4.53
C GLN A 168 -12.00 -18.64 4.55
N TYR A 169 -11.30 -17.76 5.23
CA TYR A 169 -11.66 -16.35 5.37
C TYR A 169 -10.64 -15.47 4.67
N LEU A 170 -11.12 -14.61 3.79
CA LEU A 170 -10.32 -13.69 3.01
C LEU A 170 -10.83 -12.26 3.21
N SER A 171 -9.91 -11.32 3.38
CA SER A 171 -10.22 -9.89 3.23
C SER A 171 -9.35 -9.27 2.16
N SER A 172 -9.89 -8.30 1.42
CA SER A 172 -9.15 -7.55 0.40
C SER A 172 -9.20 -6.07 0.71
N CYS A 173 -8.09 -5.37 0.50
CA CYS A 173 -8.05 -3.92 0.67
C CYS A 173 -8.62 -3.15 -0.53
N SER A 174 -9.03 -3.84 -1.60
CA SER A 174 -9.75 -3.25 -2.74
C SER A 174 -10.65 -4.26 -3.42
N GLN A 175 -11.66 -3.77 -4.10
CA GLN A 175 -12.52 -4.57 -4.97
C GLN A 175 -11.74 -5.07 -6.19
N ALA A 176 -10.88 -4.22 -6.76
CA ALA A 176 -10.02 -4.57 -7.90
C ALA A 176 -9.15 -5.81 -7.63
N LEU A 177 -8.58 -5.93 -6.43
CA LEU A 177 -7.81 -7.12 -6.06
C LEU A 177 -8.70 -8.33 -5.75
N ALA A 178 -9.89 -8.12 -5.20
CA ALA A 178 -10.87 -9.19 -5.02
C ALA A 178 -11.31 -9.77 -6.37
N ASP A 179 -11.64 -8.93 -7.33
CA ASP A 179 -12.02 -9.31 -8.69
C ASP A 179 -10.88 -10.02 -9.43
N TRP A 180 -9.66 -9.52 -9.28
CA TRP A 180 -8.46 -10.20 -9.80
C TRP A 180 -8.29 -11.59 -9.20
N THR A 181 -8.51 -11.72 -7.89
CA THR A 181 -8.39 -13.01 -7.17
C THR A 181 -9.42 -14.01 -7.65
N GLU A 182 -10.67 -13.60 -7.84
CA GLU A 182 -11.72 -14.42 -8.42
C GLU A 182 -11.34 -14.87 -9.83
N ALA A 183 -11.00 -13.93 -10.71
CA ALA A 183 -10.72 -14.19 -12.13
C ALA A 183 -9.50 -15.10 -12.35
N ASN A 184 -8.42 -14.90 -11.58
CA ASN A 184 -7.15 -15.58 -11.82
C ASN A 184 -6.92 -16.81 -10.92
N LEU A 185 -7.56 -16.85 -9.75
CA LEU A 185 -7.37 -17.95 -8.78
C LEU A 185 -8.62 -18.82 -8.64
N HIS A 186 -9.74 -18.47 -9.24
CA HIS A 186 -11.03 -19.15 -9.12
C HIS A 186 -11.47 -19.29 -7.66
N VAL A 187 -11.28 -18.23 -6.89
CA VAL A 187 -11.80 -18.11 -5.53
C VAL A 187 -13.14 -17.38 -5.60
N GLU A 188 -14.19 -17.98 -5.07
CA GLU A 188 -15.52 -17.36 -5.07
C GLU A 188 -15.50 -15.99 -4.40
N LYS A 189 -16.07 -15.00 -5.06
CA LYS A 189 -16.12 -13.60 -4.59
C LYS A 189 -16.79 -13.46 -3.23
N SER A 190 -17.80 -14.28 -2.94
CA SER A 190 -18.52 -14.35 -1.66
C SER A 190 -17.61 -14.63 -0.46
N ARG A 191 -16.46 -15.29 -0.69
CA ARG A 191 -15.46 -15.58 0.33
C ARG A 191 -14.52 -14.42 0.62
N ILE A 192 -14.55 -13.35 -0.18
CA ILE A 192 -13.61 -12.22 -0.07
C ILE A 192 -14.37 -11.00 0.45
N LYS A 193 -14.16 -10.65 1.69
CA LYS A 193 -14.69 -9.41 2.27
C LYS A 193 -13.80 -8.23 1.86
N VAL A 194 -14.36 -7.29 1.12
CA VAL A 194 -13.63 -6.04 0.82
C VAL A 194 -13.77 -5.09 2.00
N ILE A 195 -12.64 -4.71 2.57
CA ILE A 195 -12.51 -3.72 3.64
C ILE A 195 -11.28 -2.88 3.31
N TYR A 196 -11.46 -1.61 3.07
CA TYR A 196 -10.39 -0.71 2.63
C TYR A 196 -9.27 -0.56 3.68
N ASN A 197 -8.15 0.05 3.30
CA ASN A 197 -7.15 0.45 4.27
C ASN A 197 -7.61 1.75 4.94
N PRO A 198 -7.47 1.87 6.27
CA PRO A 198 -7.82 3.09 6.99
C PRO A 198 -6.83 4.21 6.68
N VAL A 199 -7.31 5.44 6.63
CA VAL A 199 -6.46 6.62 6.60
C VAL A 199 -6.68 7.45 7.86
N SER A 200 -5.57 7.96 8.43
CA SER A 200 -5.57 8.85 9.59
C SER A 200 -4.85 10.14 9.26
N PHE A 201 -5.36 11.23 9.79
CA PHE A 201 -4.79 12.56 9.62
C PHE A 201 -4.20 13.06 10.94
N PRO A 202 -3.12 13.85 10.94
CA PRO A 202 -2.60 14.49 12.14
C PRO A 202 -3.67 15.38 12.80
N GLN A 203 -3.80 15.28 14.12
CA GLN A 203 -4.80 16.06 14.89
C GLN A 203 -4.66 17.59 14.71
N ASN A 204 -3.43 18.08 14.48
CA ASN A 204 -3.13 19.49 14.31
C ASN A 204 -3.13 19.95 12.85
N LEU A 205 -3.62 19.09 11.93
CA LEU A 205 -3.72 19.47 10.53
C LEU A 205 -4.83 20.52 10.39
N SER A 206 -4.45 21.77 10.14
CA SER A 206 -5.40 22.82 9.80
C SER A 206 -5.98 22.54 8.42
N LEU A 207 -7.06 21.75 8.37
CA LEU A 207 -7.78 21.39 7.14
C LEU A 207 -8.39 22.62 6.43
N ASN A 208 -8.33 23.78 7.08
CA ASN A 208 -8.97 25.03 6.60
C ASN A 208 -8.02 25.99 5.88
N LYS A 209 -6.73 25.71 5.77
CA LYS A 209 -5.80 26.51 4.98
C LYS A 209 -5.81 26.10 3.53
N ILE A 210 -6.97 26.15 2.89
CA ILE A 210 -7.06 26.13 1.44
C ILE A 210 -6.77 27.55 0.95
N ASN A 211 -5.54 27.75 0.49
CA ASN A 211 -5.19 28.72 -0.57
C ASN A 211 -5.73 30.17 -0.49
N GLU A 212 -5.87 30.77 0.70
CA GLU A 212 -5.93 32.26 0.76
C GLU A 212 -4.55 32.90 0.55
N ALA A 213 -3.46 32.11 0.64
CA ALA A 213 -2.09 32.59 0.49
C ALA A 213 -1.50 32.50 -0.92
N GLN A 214 -2.20 31.93 -1.91
CA GLN A 214 -1.77 31.97 -3.31
C GLN A 214 -2.32 33.26 -3.98
N GLY A 215 -1.94 34.38 -3.42
CA GLY A 215 -1.95 35.64 -4.19
C GLY A 215 -1.00 35.49 -5.37
N ASN A 216 -1.52 35.70 -6.54
CA ASN A 216 -1.01 36.05 -7.88
C ASN A 216 0.45 35.85 -8.29
N SER A 217 1.28 34.97 -7.67
CA SER A 217 2.71 34.87 -8.03
C SER A 217 3.36 33.50 -7.87
N VAL A 218 2.65 32.43 -7.52
CA VAL A 218 3.28 31.11 -7.40
C VAL A 218 3.00 30.30 -8.66
N LYS A 219 4.08 29.87 -9.31
CA LYS A 219 4.05 28.99 -10.47
C LYS A 219 3.28 27.71 -10.17
N PRO A 220 2.34 27.28 -11.03
CA PRO A 220 1.57 26.05 -10.82
C PRO A 220 2.46 24.83 -10.61
N SER A 221 2.11 23.97 -9.64
CA SER A 221 2.92 22.82 -9.28
C SER A 221 2.18 21.48 -9.49
N ILE A 222 2.88 20.54 -10.09
CA ILE A 222 2.48 19.14 -10.22
C ILE A 222 3.32 18.33 -9.23
N VAL A 223 2.67 17.60 -8.33
CA VAL A 223 3.36 16.87 -7.27
C VAL A 223 3.08 15.37 -7.36
N PHE A 224 4.13 14.58 -7.25
CA PHE A 224 4.07 13.14 -7.01
C PHE A 224 4.70 12.82 -5.65
N VAL A 225 4.05 11.97 -4.86
CA VAL A 225 4.61 11.42 -3.62
C VAL A 225 4.50 9.90 -3.64
N GLY A 226 5.60 9.21 -3.40
CA GLY A 226 5.62 7.75 -3.34
C GLY A 226 6.97 7.12 -3.67
N THR A 227 6.98 5.82 -3.90
CA THR A 227 8.18 5.15 -4.39
C THR A 227 8.45 5.58 -5.83
N ILE A 228 9.56 6.28 -6.07
CA ILE A 228 9.94 6.73 -7.41
C ILE A 228 10.40 5.51 -8.23
N SER A 229 9.56 5.08 -9.17
CA SER A 229 9.78 3.88 -9.99
C SER A 229 8.91 3.89 -11.25
N ASP A 230 9.23 3.04 -12.22
CA ASP A 230 8.46 2.88 -13.46
C ASP A 230 7.01 2.47 -13.18
N VAL A 231 6.81 1.45 -12.36
CA VAL A 231 5.45 0.94 -12.06
C VAL A 231 4.55 1.96 -11.36
N LYS A 232 5.14 3.04 -10.83
CA LYS A 232 4.40 4.19 -10.30
C LYS A 232 4.18 5.29 -11.34
N GLY A 233 4.55 5.03 -12.61
CA GLY A 233 4.35 5.95 -13.73
C GLY A 233 5.24 7.20 -13.68
N CYS A 234 6.37 7.16 -12.95
CA CYS A 234 7.23 8.34 -12.82
C CYS A 234 7.89 8.73 -14.14
N ASN A 235 8.15 7.78 -15.06
CA ASN A 235 8.63 8.11 -16.38
C ASN A 235 7.52 8.69 -17.26
N ASP A 236 6.32 8.14 -17.20
CA ASP A 236 5.15 8.65 -17.93
C ASP A 236 4.84 10.09 -17.51
N LEU A 237 4.98 10.39 -16.20
CA LEU A 237 4.81 11.74 -15.66
C LEU A 237 5.90 12.69 -16.16
N PHE A 238 7.15 12.26 -16.20
CA PHE A 238 8.24 13.05 -16.77
C PHE A 238 8.02 13.35 -18.26
N GLU A 239 7.62 12.35 -19.06
CA GLU A 239 7.32 12.52 -20.50
C GLU A 239 6.13 13.47 -20.71
N ALA A 240 5.09 13.39 -19.87
CA ALA A 240 3.98 14.34 -19.87
C ALA A 240 4.48 15.77 -19.59
N GLY A 241 5.39 15.94 -18.63
CA GLY A 241 6.04 17.22 -18.36
C GLY A 241 6.82 17.77 -19.55
N GLN A 242 7.54 16.92 -20.29
CA GLN A 242 8.22 17.34 -21.53
C GLN A 242 7.24 17.83 -22.60
N ILE A 243 6.06 17.21 -22.71
CA ILE A 243 5.00 17.66 -23.64
C ILE A 243 4.48 19.04 -23.21
N LEU A 244 4.21 19.24 -21.91
CA LEU A 244 3.77 20.55 -21.40
C LEU A 244 4.82 21.63 -21.63
N ALA A 245 6.09 21.34 -21.37
CA ALA A 245 7.20 22.29 -21.61
C ALA A 245 7.34 22.67 -23.09
N LYS A 246 7.20 21.73 -24.02
CA LYS A 246 7.17 21.99 -25.47
C LYS A 246 5.98 22.89 -25.87
N ARG A 247 4.87 22.82 -25.15
CA ARG A 247 3.69 23.67 -25.31
C ARG A 247 3.84 25.04 -24.63
N LYS A 248 5.01 25.31 -24.03
CA LYS A 248 5.33 26.56 -23.31
C LYS A 248 4.40 26.82 -22.11
N VAL A 249 3.90 25.76 -21.50
CA VAL A 249 3.16 25.85 -20.23
C VAL A 249 4.16 26.18 -19.11
N ASP A 250 3.82 27.15 -18.26
CA ASP A 250 4.63 27.50 -17.09
C ASP A 250 4.18 26.68 -15.88
N PHE A 251 5.05 25.78 -15.37
CA PHE A 251 4.78 24.89 -14.25
C PHE A 251 6.07 24.40 -13.62
N ASP A 252 6.00 23.87 -12.39
CA ASP A 252 7.02 23.05 -11.78
C ASP A 252 6.48 21.67 -11.44
N MET A 253 7.34 20.62 -11.53
CA MET A 253 6.99 19.25 -11.22
C MET A 253 7.94 18.69 -10.16
N PHE A 254 7.38 18.24 -9.03
CA PHE A 254 8.13 17.76 -7.88
C PHE A 254 7.82 16.28 -7.60
N LEU A 255 8.86 15.45 -7.51
CA LEU A 255 8.76 14.05 -7.15
C LEU A 255 9.39 13.83 -5.76
N TYR A 256 8.55 13.47 -4.79
CA TYR A 256 8.99 13.15 -3.43
C TYR A 256 8.98 11.64 -3.20
N GLY A 257 10.11 11.09 -2.75
CA GLY A 257 10.19 9.67 -2.47
C GLY A 257 11.60 9.17 -2.19
N LYS A 258 11.72 7.88 -1.88
CA LYS A 258 13.02 7.28 -1.56
C LYS A 258 13.96 7.34 -2.77
N MET A 259 15.17 7.82 -2.54
CA MET A 259 16.24 7.92 -3.54
C MET A 259 16.91 6.55 -3.77
N GLY A 260 16.25 5.68 -4.54
CA GLY A 260 16.84 4.46 -5.07
C GLY A 260 17.59 4.71 -6.39
N GLU A 261 18.18 3.66 -6.95
CA GLU A 261 18.94 3.75 -8.23
C GLU A 261 18.11 4.36 -9.37
N TYR A 262 16.84 3.97 -9.49
CA TYR A 262 15.93 4.53 -10.49
C TYR A 262 15.70 6.03 -10.28
N ALA A 263 15.46 6.46 -9.05
CA ALA A 263 15.26 7.87 -8.72
C ALA A 263 16.52 8.71 -8.99
N GLN A 264 17.71 8.16 -8.72
CA GLN A 264 18.99 8.82 -9.03
C GLN A 264 19.16 9.03 -10.54
N ARG A 265 18.82 8.03 -11.37
CA ARG A 265 18.84 8.17 -12.85
C ARG A 265 17.83 9.21 -13.31
N LEU A 266 16.65 9.22 -12.73
CA LEU A 266 15.61 10.20 -13.08
C LEU A 266 16.02 11.62 -12.69
N LYS A 267 16.73 11.77 -11.56
CA LYS A 267 17.25 13.06 -11.08
C LYS A 267 18.24 13.70 -12.07
N LEU A 268 19.01 12.93 -12.81
CA LEU A 268 19.92 13.49 -13.82
C LEU A 268 19.21 14.27 -14.92
N LYS A 269 17.91 14.03 -15.12
CA LYS A 269 17.10 14.76 -16.10
C LYS A 269 16.81 16.21 -15.67
N GLU A 270 17.00 16.57 -14.40
CA GLU A 270 16.87 17.95 -13.90
C GLU A 270 17.80 18.92 -14.61
N ASN A 271 19.02 18.44 -14.95
CA ASN A 271 20.05 19.27 -15.58
C ASN A 271 19.62 19.93 -16.91
N THR A 272 18.68 19.32 -17.63
CA THR A 272 18.16 19.79 -18.91
C THR A 272 16.69 20.18 -18.87
N ASN A 273 16.04 20.04 -17.71
CA ASN A 273 14.61 20.29 -17.53
C ASN A 273 14.38 21.09 -16.24
N PRO A 274 14.50 22.43 -16.28
CA PRO A 274 14.46 23.29 -15.09
C PRO A 274 13.12 23.27 -14.33
N TRP A 275 12.07 22.75 -14.94
CA TRP A 275 10.75 22.57 -14.35
C TRP A 275 10.60 21.23 -13.59
N PHE A 276 11.61 20.36 -13.62
CA PHE A 276 11.53 19.00 -13.07
C PHE A 276 12.47 18.82 -11.88
N HIS A 277 11.95 18.35 -10.72
CA HIS A 277 12.67 18.27 -9.46
C HIS A 277 12.43 16.93 -8.75
N VAL A 278 13.51 16.21 -8.42
CA VAL A 278 13.46 14.98 -7.62
C VAL A 278 13.97 15.28 -6.21
N MET A 279 13.05 15.45 -5.27
CA MET A 279 13.27 16.05 -3.95
C MET A 279 13.79 15.07 -2.88
N GLY A 280 13.65 13.76 -3.11
CA GLY A 280 13.99 12.78 -2.08
C GLY A 280 12.85 12.51 -1.09
N LYS A 281 13.18 11.78 -0.01
CA LYS A 281 12.20 11.43 1.02
C LYS A 281 11.97 12.62 1.96
N VAL A 282 10.70 12.87 2.28
CA VAL A 282 10.24 13.84 3.27
C VAL A 282 9.49 13.12 4.39
N ASP A 283 9.35 13.77 5.54
CA ASP A 283 8.59 13.24 6.66
C ASP A 283 7.08 13.31 6.40
N ARG A 284 6.34 12.39 7.04
CA ARG A 284 4.89 12.25 6.79
C ARG A 284 4.11 13.55 7.06
N GLU A 285 4.47 14.30 8.08
CA GLU A 285 3.81 15.57 8.40
C GLU A 285 4.02 16.62 7.30
N GLN A 286 5.22 16.69 6.73
CA GLN A 286 5.54 17.59 5.62
C GLN A 286 4.77 17.23 4.35
N VAL A 287 4.51 15.92 4.13
CA VAL A 287 3.75 15.44 2.97
C VAL A 287 2.36 16.06 2.92
N PHE A 288 1.66 16.19 4.05
CA PHE A 288 0.33 16.81 4.07
C PHE A 288 0.37 18.28 3.64
N GLY A 289 1.37 19.04 4.09
CA GLY A 289 1.59 20.41 3.66
C GLY A 289 1.89 20.51 2.15
N ILE A 290 2.69 19.59 1.62
CA ILE A 290 3.00 19.51 0.20
C ILE A 290 1.72 19.26 -0.62
N TYR A 291 0.85 18.34 -0.18
CA TYR A 291 -0.43 18.10 -0.85
C TYR A 291 -1.34 19.33 -0.85
N GLN A 292 -1.43 20.05 0.27
CA GLN A 292 -2.25 21.25 0.38
C GLN A 292 -1.77 22.40 -0.51
N GLN A 293 -0.46 22.49 -0.77
CA GLN A 293 0.14 23.53 -1.60
C GLN A 293 0.18 23.18 -3.09
N ALA A 294 0.04 21.89 -3.43
CA ALA A 294 0.10 21.43 -4.81
C ALA A 294 -1.08 21.95 -5.64
N THR A 295 -0.80 22.40 -6.86
CA THR A 295 -1.86 22.71 -7.84
C THR A 295 -2.57 21.43 -8.29
N VAL A 296 -1.80 20.37 -8.55
CA VAL A 296 -2.29 19.02 -8.86
C VAL A 296 -1.38 18.00 -8.22
N VAL A 297 -1.96 17.00 -7.54
CA VAL A 297 -1.23 15.81 -7.10
C VAL A 297 -1.51 14.67 -8.09
N CYS A 298 -0.45 14.08 -8.63
CA CYS A 298 -0.57 13.10 -9.70
C CYS A 298 0.00 11.73 -9.30
N PHE A 299 -0.81 10.66 -9.47
CA PHE A 299 -0.44 9.27 -9.20
C PHE A 299 -0.70 8.40 -10.44
N PRO A 300 0.14 8.46 -11.49
CA PRO A 300 -0.08 7.80 -12.77
C PRO A 300 0.39 6.33 -12.76
N SER A 301 0.22 5.63 -11.63
CA SER A 301 0.67 4.25 -11.45
C SER A 301 0.10 3.31 -12.51
N TRP A 302 0.89 2.38 -13.01
CA TRP A 302 0.42 1.36 -13.96
C TRP A 302 -0.67 0.47 -13.35
N TRP A 303 -0.51 0.17 -12.08
CA TRP A 303 -1.53 -0.44 -11.24
C TRP A 303 -1.18 -0.20 -9.78
N ASP A 304 -2.17 0.16 -8.98
CA ASP A 304 -2.02 0.28 -7.54
C ASP A 304 -3.25 -0.32 -6.84
N ASN A 305 -3.03 -1.01 -5.74
CA ASN A 305 -4.12 -1.69 -5.06
C ASN A 305 -5.02 -0.71 -4.30
N MET A 306 -4.49 -0.17 -3.21
CA MET A 306 -5.17 0.86 -2.39
C MET A 306 -4.10 1.86 -1.93
N PRO A 307 -3.78 2.86 -2.78
CA PRO A 307 -2.67 3.76 -2.50
C PRO A 307 -2.99 4.74 -1.37
N MET A 308 -2.33 4.55 -0.22
CA MET A 308 -2.48 5.43 0.94
C MET A 308 -2.19 6.90 0.61
N VAL A 309 -1.20 7.15 -0.25
CA VAL A 309 -0.85 8.52 -0.70
C VAL A 309 -2.00 9.22 -1.43
N CYS A 310 -2.84 8.47 -2.14
CA CYS A 310 -4.05 9.01 -2.78
C CYS A 310 -5.12 9.37 -1.72
N LEU A 311 -5.36 8.47 -0.76
CA LEU A 311 -6.28 8.71 0.36
C LEU A 311 -5.84 9.93 1.19
N GLU A 312 -4.53 10.03 1.48
CA GLU A 312 -3.94 11.14 2.22
C GLU A 312 -4.10 12.47 1.46
N ALA A 313 -3.78 12.50 0.17
CA ALA A 313 -3.90 13.71 -0.66
C ALA A 313 -5.36 14.20 -0.79
N MET A 314 -6.30 13.27 -1.07
CA MET A 314 -7.72 13.60 -1.17
C MET A 314 -8.30 14.04 0.18
N GLY A 315 -7.88 13.42 1.27
CA GLY A 315 -8.37 13.75 2.61
C GLY A 315 -7.98 15.16 3.07
N VAL A 316 -6.87 15.69 2.59
CA VAL A 316 -6.50 17.11 2.82
C VAL A 316 -7.07 18.05 1.76
N GLY A 317 -7.80 17.54 0.78
CA GLY A 317 -8.48 18.30 -0.25
C GLY A 317 -7.62 18.69 -1.45
N ALA A 318 -6.54 17.97 -1.72
CA ALA A 318 -5.77 18.17 -2.95
C ALA A 318 -6.58 17.79 -4.19
N VAL A 319 -6.38 18.49 -5.29
CA VAL A 319 -6.87 18.07 -6.61
C VAL A 319 -6.02 16.92 -7.10
N VAL A 320 -6.59 15.71 -7.13
CA VAL A 320 -5.86 14.48 -7.46
C VAL A 320 -6.18 14.01 -8.88
N LEU A 321 -5.11 13.70 -9.63
CA LEU A 321 -5.16 12.95 -10.87
C LEU A 321 -4.56 11.56 -10.62
N GLY A 322 -5.40 10.54 -10.58
CA GLY A 322 -4.99 9.15 -10.34
C GLY A 322 -5.09 8.28 -11.59
N SER A 323 -4.48 7.11 -11.54
CA SER A 323 -4.66 6.08 -12.57
C SER A 323 -6.05 5.45 -12.50
N SER A 324 -6.66 5.15 -13.64
CA SER A 324 -7.91 4.36 -13.71
C SER A 324 -7.69 2.86 -13.45
N SER A 325 -6.44 2.43 -13.24
CA SER A 325 -6.09 1.03 -13.02
C SER A 325 -5.95 0.71 -11.53
N GLY A 326 -6.54 -0.41 -11.11
CA GLY A 326 -6.54 -0.87 -9.73
C GLY A 326 -7.53 -0.13 -8.82
N GLY A 327 -7.21 -0.05 -7.54
CA GLY A 327 -8.13 0.49 -6.52
C GLY A 327 -8.26 2.01 -6.49
N MET A 328 -7.50 2.77 -7.29
CA MET A 328 -7.71 4.22 -7.37
C MET A 328 -9.08 4.60 -7.90
N SER A 329 -9.64 3.80 -8.83
CA SER A 329 -11.01 3.97 -9.32
C SER A 329 -12.09 3.71 -8.27
N GLU A 330 -11.74 3.12 -7.15
CA GLU A 330 -12.64 2.94 -6.00
C GLU A 330 -12.62 4.16 -5.07
N ILE A 331 -11.51 4.90 -5.06
CA ILE A 331 -11.32 6.12 -4.27
C ILE A 331 -11.89 7.33 -5.03
N ILE A 332 -11.51 7.46 -6.31
CA ILE A 332 -11.80 8.62 -7.16
C ILE A 332 -13.04 8.37 -8.01
N GLU A 333 -14.05 9.21 -7.83
CA GLU A 333 -15.18 9.38 -8.75
C GLU A 333 -14.78 10.45 -9.78
N ASN A 334 -14.44 9.99 -11.00
CA ASN A 334 -13.86 10.84 -12.05
C ASN A 334 -14.70 12.09 -12.34
N GLY A 335 -14.07 13.28 -12.27
CA GLY A 335 -14.69 14.58 -12.49
C GLY A 335 -15.50 15.13 -11.31
N LYS A 336 -15.66 14.38 -10.21
CA LYS A 336 -16.44 14.79 -9.05
C LYS A 336 -15.55 15.14 -7.85
N ASN A 337 -14.68 14.23 -7.46
CA ASN A 337 -13.80 14.39 -6.29
C ASN A 337 -12.31 14.23 -6.63
N GLY A 338 -12.00 14.15 -7.91
CA GLY A 338 -10.69 13.95 -8.50
C GLY A 338 -10.83 13.50 -9.94
N TYR A 339 -9.73 13.16 -10.56
CA TYR A 339 -9.71 12.75 -11.97
C TYR A 339 -8.96 11.44 -12.17
N LEU A 340 -9.34 10.69 -13.19
CA LEU A 340 -8.72 9.44 -13.56
C LEU A 340 -8.13 9.50 -14.97
N ILE A 341 -6.98 8.86 -15.14
CA ILE A 341 -6.27 8.75 -16.41
C ILE A 341 -5.84 7.30 -16.66
N GLU A 342 -5.93 6.85 -17.90
CA GLU A 342 -5.38 5.55 -18.30
C GLU A 342 -3.85 5.55 -18.15
N PRO A 343 -3.25 4.49 -17.58
CA PRO A 343 -1.79 4.36 -17.48
C PRO A 343 -1.14 4.23 -18.87
N HIS A 344 0.18 4.38 -18.94
CA HIS A 344 0.99 4.24 -20.16
C HIS A 344 0.62 5.19 -21.31
N ASN A 345 0.09 6.37 -21.00
CA ASN A 345 -0.28 7.36 -21.99
C ASN A 345 0.18 8.77 -21.60
N PRO A 346 1.47 9.11 -21.79
CA PRO A 346 2.00 10.42 -21.44
C PRO A 346 1.30 11.57 -22.16
N GLN A 347 0.79 11.36 -23.39
CA GLN A 347 0.09 12.39 -24.14
C GLN A 347 -1.24 12.75 -23.47
N LYS A 348 -2.10 11.76 -23.18
CA LYS A 348 -3.35 11.99 -22.46
C LYS A 348 -3.10 12.56 -21.05
N LEU A 349 -2.02 12.08 -20.39
CA LEU A 349 -1.62 12.60 -19.08
C LEU A 349 -1.29 14.08 -19.15
N ALA A 350 -0.51 14.52 -20.15
CA ALA A 350 -0.19 15.93 -20.37
C ALA A 350 -1.42 16.77 -20.66
N ASP A 351 -2.35 16.27 -21.49
CA ASP A 351 -3.59 16.97 -21.83
C ASP A 351 -4.46 17.19 -20.59
N LYS A 352 -4.60 16.14 -19.75
CA LYS A 352 -5.37 16.24 -18.49
C LYS A 352 -4.68 17.12 -17.46
N LEU A 353 -3.37 17.04 -17.32
CA LEU A 353 -2.62 17.96 -16.44
C LEU A 353 -2.80 19.40 -16.87
N LEU A 354 -2.74 19.72 -18.17
CA LEU A 354 -2.98 21.09 -18.68
C LEU A 354 -4.36 21.61 -18.28
N GLU A 355 -5.40 20.78 -18.45
CA GLU A 355 -6.77 21.12 -18.03
C GLU A 355 -6.82 21.42 -16.51
N LEU A 356 -6.20 20.59 -15.69
CA LEU A 356 -6.23 20.71 -14.23
C LEU A 356 -5.43 21.92 -13.71
N LEU A 357 -4.34 22.28 -14.39
CA LEU A 357 -3.58 23.49 -14.07
C LEU A 357 -4.40 24.77 -14.30
N GLN A 358 -5.39 24.74 -15.18
CA GLN A 358 -6.25 25.85 -15.57
C GLN A 358 -7.57 25.96 -14.78
N LEU A 359 -7.85 25.02 -13.86
CA LEU A 359 -9.04 25.06 -13.03
C LEU A 359 -9.11 26.39 -12.25
N ASN A 360 -10.29 27.00 -12.22
CA ASN A 360 -10.53 28.19 -11.41
C ASN A 360 -10.73 27.84 -9.91
N ALA A 361 -10.79 28.85 -9.05
CA ALA A 361 -10.88 28.70 -7.61
C ALA A 361 -12.14 27.90 -7.17
N ASP A 362 -13.29 28.19 -7.79
CA ASP A 362 -14.57 27.53 -7.44
C ASP A 362 -14.55 26.05 -7.81
N GLN A 363 -14.03 25.72 -8.99
CA GLN A 363 -13.85 24.31 -9.42
C GLN A 363 -12.92 23.56 -8.48
N ARG A 364 -11.77 24.14 -8.10
CA ARG A 364 -10.84 23.55 -7.14
C ARG A 364 -11.48 23.34 -5.79
N LYS A 365 -12.22 24.32 -5.28
CA LYS A 365 -12.93 24.26 -4.00
C LYS A 365 -13.95 23.11 -4.00
N MET A 366 -14.78 23.04 -5.04
CA MET A 366 -15.79 21.98 -5.18
C MET A 366 -15.16 20.57 -5.17
N ILE A 367 -14.08 20.37 -5.96
CA ILE A 367 -13.38 19.08 -6.01
C ILE A 367 -12.76 18.75 -4.66
N SER A 368 -12.12 19.73 -4.01
CA SER A 368 -11.50 19.60 -2.69
C SER A 368 -12.51 19.16 -1.62
N GLU A 369 -13.67 19.80 -1.55
CA GLU A 369 -14.72 19.48 -0.60
C GLU A 369 -15.29 18.07 -0.84
N ASN A 370 -15.56 17.74 -2.09
CA ASN A 370 -16.02 16.39 -2.46
C ASN A 370 -14.99 15.31 -2.16
N ALA A 371 -13.69 15.60 -2.39
CA ALA A 371 -12.61 14.68 -2.06
C ALA A 371 -12.53 14.41 -0.56
N LYS A 372 -12.53 15.44 0.28
CA LYS A 372 -12.56 15.32 1.74
C LYS A 372 -13.76 14.52 2.21
N GLN A 373 -14.95 14.86 1.72
CA GLN A 373 -16.18 14.16 2.09
C GLN A 373 -16.09 12.67 1.74
N ARG A 374 -15.61 12.32 0.54
CA ARG A 374 -15.43 10.93 0.11
C ARG A 374 -14.53 10.16 1.06
N ILE A 375 -13.38 10.75 1.44
CA ILE A 375 -12.42 10.11 2.33
C ILE A 375 -13.02 9.92 3.72
N MET A 376 -13.65 10.94 4.29
CA MET A 376 -14.24 10.89 5.64
C MET A 376 -15.38 9.88 5.75
N THR A 377 -16.17 9.70 4.68
CA THR A 377 -17.33 8.81 4.72
C THR A 377 -17.01 7.33 4.44
N HIS A 378 -15.88 7.03 3.77
CA HIS A 378 -15.61 5.66 3.31
C HIS A 378 -14.27 5.09 3.76
N PHE A 379 -13.27 5.93 4.03
CA PHE A 379 -11.88 5.50 4.24
C PHE A 379 -11.29 6.00 5.56
N GLU A 380 -12.01 6.85 6.29
CA GLU A 380 -11.60 7.33 7.60
C GLU A 380 -11.47 6.14 8.57
N LYS A 381 -10.51 6.28 9.50
CA LYS A 381 -10.10 5.21 10.41
C LYS A 381 -11.27 4.58 11.15
N SER A 382 -12.19 5.35 11.72
CA SER A 382 -13.34 4.83 12.48
C SER A 382 -14.24 3.97 11.61
N VAL A 383 -14.57 4.42 10.40
CA VAL A 383 -15.44 3.69 9.46
C VAL A 383 -14.85 2.33 9.08
N VAL A 384 -13.55 2.31 8.78
CA VAL A 384 -12.86 1.07 8.40
C VAL A 384 -12.71 0.12 9.58
N LEU A 385 -12.45 0.66 10.78
CA LEU A 385 -12.35 -0.14 12.01
C LEU A 385 -13.64 -0.83 12.35
N ASP A 386 -14.76 -0.13 12.27
CA ASP A 386 -16.09 -0.72 12.53
C ASP A 386 -16.36 -1.89 11.58
N GLN A 387 -16.04 -1.74 10.29
CA GLN A 387 -16.17 -2.82 9.31
C GLN A 387 -15.27 -4.00 9.64
N MET A 388 -14.03 -3.76 10.07
CA MET A 388 -13.09 -4.82 10.40
C MET A 388 -13.47 -5.55 11.69
N VAL A 389 -13.88 -4.84 12.74
CA VAL A 389 -14.35 -5.45 14.00
C VAL A 389 -15.58 -6.32 13.75
N ASN A 390 -16.54 -5.82 12.97
CA ASN A 390 -17.72 -6.61 12.59
C ASN A 390 -17.31 -7.88 11.81
N TYR A 391 -16.38 -7.77 10.89
CA TYR A 391 -15.89 -8.93 10.14
C TYR A 391 -15.16 -9.94 11.04
N TYR A 392 -14.37 -9.50 12.01
CA TYR A 392 -13.75 -10.40 12.99
C TYR A 392 -14.81 -11.14 13.81
N HIS A 393 -15.84 -10.46 14.28
CA HIS A 393 -16.95 -11.11 14.99
C HIS A 393 -17.69 -12.13 14.11
N ASP A 394 -17.95 -11.81 12.85
CA ASP A 394 -18.59 -12.73 11.91
C ASP A 394 -17.76 -14.00 11.70
N VAL A 395 -16.44 -13.83 11.49
CA VAL A 395 -15.49 -14.93 11.31
C VAL A 395 -15.40 -15.81 12.56
N ILE A 396 -15.32 -15.22 13.75
CA ILE A 396 -15.28 -15.95 15.03
C ILE A 396 -16.57 -16.75 15.24
N ARG A 397 -17.72 -16.13 14.93
CA ARG A 397 -19.03 -16.78 15.06
C ARG A 397 -19.21 -17.93 14.09
N ASP A 398 -18.77 -17.77 12.83
CA ASP A 398 -18.87 -18.78 11.80
C ASP A 398 -17.94 -19.97 12.09
N TYR A 399 -16.73 -19.70 12.58
CA TYR A 399 -15.75 -20.72 12.93
C TYR A 399 -16.19 -21.63 14.10
N LYS A 400 -17.03 -21.14 15.02
CA LYS A 400 -17.55 -21.88 16.18
C LYS A 400 -18.77 -22.74 15.88
N LYS A 401 -19.36 -22.64 14.67
CA LYS A 401 -20.44 -23.50 14.18
C LYS A 401 -19.90 -24.83 13.68
#